data_cac15562f9f1554a8abe6462c494698b
#
_entry.id   cac15562f9f1554a8abe6462c494698b
#
_cell.length_a   1.000
_cell.length_b   1.000
_cell.length_c   1.000
_cell.angle_alpha   90.00
_cell.angle_beta   90.00
_cell.angle_gamma   90.00
#
_symmetry.space_group_name_H-M   'P 1'
#
loop_
_entity.id
_entity.type
_entity.pdbx_description
1 polymer ?
#
loop_
_entity_poly.entity_id
_entity_poly.type
_entity_poly.pdbx_seq_one_letter_code
_entity_poly.pdbx_strand_id
1 'polypeptide(L)'
;MAEFSLHLTDDQLQIKDWIHEFAKDVMRPAAQEWDDREEFPWPIVQEAAKIGLYGIEFMMNAMSDASGLTLPVAIEEIFWGDAGLGMAIMGSGLAAAGITGNGTPEQIMEWVPQCYGTADDIKLGAFCVS
;
A
#
# COMPACT_ATOMS: atom_id res chain seq x y z
N MET A 1 -9.04 7.46 29.77
CA MET A 1 -9.31 6.69 28.51
C MET A 1 -9.51 7.72 27.41
N ALA A 2 -8.82 7.59 26.31
CA ALA A 2 -9.13 8.41 25.13
C ALA A 2 -10.55 8.04 24.66
N GLU A 3 -11.39 9.04 24.43
CA GLU A 3 -12.73 8.85 23.87
C GLU A 3 -12.58 8.32 22.46
N PHE A 4 -13.30 7.23 22.14
CA PHE A 4 -13.30 6.67 20.78
C PHE A 4 -13.89 7.69 19.81
N SER A 5 -13.17 8.00 18.75
CA SER A 5 -13.60 8.93 17.71
C SER A 5 -13.23 8.40 16.33
N LEU A 6 -14.14 8.54 15.38
CA LEU A 6 -13.91 8.31 13.95
C LEU A 6 -13.61 9.61 13.18
N HIS A 7 -13.44 10.72 13.89
CA HIS A 7 -13.04 11.96 13.23
C HIS A 7 -11.59 11.86 12.77
N LEU A 8 -11.38 12.11 11.48
CA LEU A 8 -10.05 12.15 10.89
C LEU A 8 -9.34 13.44 11.30
N THR A 9 -8.05 13.34 11.56
CA THR A 9 -7.18 14.50 11.72
C THR A 9 -6.93 15.19 10.39
N ASP A 10 -6.42 16.41 10.40
CA ASP A 10 -6.07 17.14 9.18
C ASP A 10 -5.02 16.38 8.36
N ASP A 11 -4.06 15.72 9.00
CA ASP A 11 -3.05 14.89 8.32
C ASP A 11 -3.68 13.68 7.65
N GLN A 12 -4.64 13.02 8.29
CA GLN A 12 -5.36 11.88 7.71
C GLN A 12 -6.24 12.32 6.53
N LEU A 13 -6.86 13.50 6.61
CA LEU A 13 -7.60 14.09 5.49
C LEU A 13 -6.68 14.40 4.30
N GLN A 14 -5.49 14.93 4.55
CA GLN A 14 -4.49 15.17 3.50
C GLN A 14 -4.03 13.88 2.84
N ILE A 15 -3.77 12.82 3.63
CA ILE A 15 -3.42 11.49 3.11
C ILE A 15 -4.56 10.93 2.26
N LYS A 16 -5.80 11.04 2.74
CA LYS A 16 -6.99 10.63 2.01
C LYS A 16 -7.09 11.32 0.65
N ASP A 17 -7.01 12.64 0.63
CA ASP A 17 -7.15 13.44 -0.59
C ASP A 17 -6.00 13.13 -1.58
N TRP A 18 -4.78 13.02 -1.10
CA TRP A 18 -3.61 12.66 -1.90
C TRP A 18 -3.76 11.29 -2.58
N ILE A 19 -4.20 10.27 -1.84
CA ILE A 19 -4.42 8.93 -2.39
C ILE A 19 -5.62 8.93 -3.34
N HIS A 20 -6.68 9.68 -3.00
CA HIS A 20 -7.86 9.82 -3.87
C HIS A 20 -7.51 10.41 -5.24
N GLU A 21 -6.68 11.44 -5.28
CA GLU A 21 -6.20 12.04 -6.54
C GLU A 21 -5.42 11.02 -7.37
N PHE A 22 -4.49 10.27 -6.76
CA PHE A 22 -3.78 9.20 -7.45
C PHE A 22 -4.74 8.11 -7.97
N ALA A 23 -5.66 7.66 -7.15
CA ALA A 23 -6.65 6.65 -7.53
C ALA A 23 -7.52 7.12 -8.70
N LYS A 24 -7.96 8.37 -8.67
CA LYS A 24 -8.81 8.99 -9.71
C LYS A 24 -8.05 9.20 -11.02
N ASP A 25 -6.84 9.74 -10.96
CA ASP A 25 -6.13 10.23 -12.14
C ASP A 25 -5.22 9.17 -12.77
N VAL A 26 -4.78 8.17 -12.00
CA VAL A 26 -3.86 7.11 -12.48
C VAL A 26 -4.56 5.75 -12.52
N MET A 27 -5.19 5.33 -11.42
CA MET A 27 -5.71 3.96 -11.34
C MET A 27 -7.00 3.78 -12.16
N ARG A 28 -8.02 4.58 -11.93
CA ARG A 28 -9.33 4.42 -12.60
C ARG A 28 -9.26 4.46 -14.13
N PRO A 29 -8.50 5.37 -14.76
CA PRO A 29 -8.39 5.38 -16.21
C PRO A 29 -7.68 4.14 -16.79
N ALA A 30 -6.79 3.51 -16.01
CA ALA A 30 -6.01 2.36 -16.44
C ALA A 30 -6.67 1.00 -16.11
N ALA A 31 -7.66 0.97 -15.23
CA ALA A 31 -8.21 -0.26 -14.66
C ALA A 31 -8.68 -1.26 -15.73
N GLN A 32 -9.49 -0.81 -16.69
CA GLN A 32 -10.02 -1.68 -17.75
C GLN A 32 -8.92 -2.24 -18.65
N GLU A 33 -7.91 -1.44 -19.00
CA GLU A 33 -6.79 -1.89 -19.82
C GLU A 33 -6.03 -3.03 -19.14
N TRP A 34 -5.72 -2.90 -17.86
CA TRP A 34 -4.95 -3.91 -17.14
C TRP A 34 -5.76 -5.17 -16.83
N ASP A 35 -7.07 -5.04 -16.63
CA ASP A 35 -7.98 -6.19 -16.52
C ASP A 35 -8.02 -6.98 -17.84
N ASP A 36 -8.19 -6.31 -18.97
CA ASP A 36 -8.22 -6.92 -20.29
C ASP A 36 -6.89 -7.60 -20.69
N ARG A 37 -5.75 -7.05 -20.21
CA ARG A 37 -4.41 -7.59 -20.52
C ARG A 37 -4.05 -8.84 -19.72
N GLU A 38 -4.69 -9.07 -18.58
CA GLU A 38 -4.36 -10.16 -17.64
C GLU A 38 -2.86 -10.19 -17.26
N GLU A 39 -2.21 -9.02 -17.19
CA GLU A 39 -0.80 -8.82 -16.86
C GLU A 39 -0.64 -8.04 -15.56
N PHE A 40 0.54 -8.18 -14.91
CA PHE A 40 0.84 -7.38 -13.73
C PHE A 40 1.05 -5.90 -14.12
N PRO A 41 0.39 -4.95 -13.44
CA PRO A 41 0.36 -3.53 -13.84
C PRO A 41 1.61 -2.77 -13.38
N TRP A 42 2.80 -3.15 -13.84
CA TRP A 42 4.07 -2.55 -13.45
C TRP A 42 4.10 -1.02 -13.52
N PRO A 43 3.59 -0.36 -14.60
CA PRO A 43 3.60 1.10 -14.66
C PRO A 43 2.80 1.76 -13.54
N ILE A 44 1.68 1.16 -13.12
CA ILE A 44 0.83 1.71 -12.05
C ILE A 44 1.53 1.58 -10.69
N VAL A 45 2.15 0.43 -10.42
CA VAL A 45 2.94 0.22 -9.20
C VAL A 45 4.16 1.14 -9.19
N GLN A 46 4.79 1.39 -10.36
CA GLN A 46 5.89 2.34 -10.52
C GLN A 46 5.46 3.78 -10.18
N GLU A 47 4.31 4.23 -10.66
CA GLU A 47 3.79 5.56 -10.31
C GLU A 47 3.46 5.66 -8.82
N ALA A 48 2.87 4.61 -8.22
CA ALA A 48 2.64 4.54 -6.79
C ALA A 48 3.95 4.62 -5.98
N ALA A 49 5.02 3.96 -6.45
CA ALA A 49 6.33 4.02 -5.81
C ALA A 49 6.98 5.40 -5.90
N LYS A 50 6.88 6.08 -7.04
CA LYS A 50 7.41 7.43 -7.24
C LYS A 50 6.82 8.46 -6.29
N ILE A 51 5.54 8.33 -5.96
CA ILE A 51 4.87 9.22 -5.02
C ILE A 51 5.00 8.75 -3.55
N GLY A 52 5.65 7.62 -3.30
CA GLY A 52 5.85 7.08 -1.95
C GLY A 52 4.68 6.25 -1.41
N LEU A 53 3.65 5.96 -2.21
CA LEU A 53 2.51 5.14 -1.81
C LEU A 53 2.88 3.64 -1.77
N TYR A 54 3.70 3.17 -2.72
CA TYR A 54 4.26 1.83 -2.71
C TYR A 54 5.62 1.83 -2.03
N GLY A 55 5.69 1.37 -0.79
CA GLY A 55 6.94 1.32 -0.04
C GLY A 55 6.74 1.01 1.43
N ILE A 56 7.83 0.55 2.05
CA ILE A 56 7.81 0.18 3.47
C ILE A 56 7.57 1.38 4.38
N GLU A 57 8.06 2.56 4.03
CA GLU A 57 7.91 3.77 4.85
C GLU A 57 6.44 4.16 5.01
N PHE A 58 5.69 4.15 3.91
CA PHE A 58 4.25 4.42 3.96
C PHE A 58 3.52 3.42 4.88
N MET A 59 3.81 2.13 4.70
CA MET A 59 3.18 1.08 5.51
C MET A 59 3.53 1.21 6.99
N MET A 60 4.79 1.45 7.32
CA MET A 60 5.22 1.64 8.72
C MET A 60 4.57 2.87 9.35
N ASN A 61 4.51 3.99 8.64
CA ASN A 61 3.88 5.22 9.13
C ASN A 61 2.38 5.03 9.35
N ALA A 62 1.68 4.41 8.39
CA ALA A 62 0.25 4.15 8.49
C ALA A 62 -0.09 3.17 9.64
N MET A 63 0.75 2.15 9.86
CA MET A 63 0.57 1.17 10.94
C MET A 63 0.96 1.73 12.32
N SER A 64 1.81 2.75 12.40
CA SER A 64 2.21 3.36 13.66
C SER A 64 1.23 4.43 14.18
N ASP A 65 0.20 4.74 13.39
CA ASP A 65 -0.85 5.67 13.79
C ASP A 65 -1.64 5.12 14.99
N ALA A 66 -1.59 5.85 16.12
CA ALA A 66 -2.25 5.43 17.37
C ALA A 66 -3.78 5.39 17.27
N SER A 67 -4.39 6.11 16.32
CA SER A 67 -5.84 6.05 16.08
C SER A 67 -6.25 4.78 15.33
N GLY A 68 -5.31 4.17 14.58
CA GLY A 68 -5.55 3.03 13.70
C GLY A 68 -6.38 3.37 12.46
N LEU A 69 -6.62 4.65 12.14
CA LEU A 69 -7.50 5.08 11.04
C LEU A 69 -6.75 5.35 9.73
N THR A 70 -5.46 5.68 9.78
CA THR A 70 -4.68 6.06 8.58
C THR A 70 -4.64 4.94 7.55
N LEU A 71 -4.36 3.71 7.97
CA LEU A 71 -4.30 2.57 7.04
C LEU A 71 -5.67 2.21 6.43
N PRO A 72 -6.77 2.08 7.19
CA PRO A 72 -8.11 1.89 6.63
C PRO A 72 -8.51 2.97 5.63
N VAL A 73 -8.26 4.24 5.92
CA VAL A 73 -8.57 5.37 5.03
C VAL A 73 -7.77 5.27 3.73
N ALA A 74 -6.48 4.95 3.82
CA ALA A 74 -5.63 4.75 2.64
C ALA A 74 -6.11 3.58 1.78
N ILE A 75 -6.44 2.45 2.39
CA ILE A 75 -6.96 1.27 1.69
C ILE A 75 -8.29 1.59 1.01
N GLU A 76 -9.21 2.28 1.68
CA GLU A 76 -10.49 2.67 1.11
C GLU A 76 -10.33 3.47 -0.19
N GLU A 77 -9.44 4.47 -0.20
CA GLU A 77 -9.20 5.30 -1.38
C GLU A 77 -8.49 4.53 -2.52
N ILE A 78 -7.53 3.68 -2.19
CA ILE A 78 -6.86 2.83 -3.19
C ILE A 78 -7.88 1.89 -3.86
N PHE A 79 -8.71 1.21 -3.08
CA PHE A 79 -9.71 0.26 -3.59
C PHE A 79 -10.92 0.95 -4.23
N TRP A 80 -11.19 2.22 -3.87
CA TRP A 80 -12.11 3.06 -4.63
C TRP A 80 -11.59 3.31 -6.06
N GLY A 81 -10.28 3.40 -6.24
CA GLY A 81 -9.64 3.48 -7.55
C GLY A 81 -9.93 2.27 -8.42
N ASP A 82 -9.49 1.12 -7.98
CA ASP A 82 -9.74 -0.20 -8.58
C ASP A 82 -9.23 -1.30 -7.65
N ALA A 83 -9.97 -2.40 -7.54
CA ALA A 83 -9.62 -3.48 -6.62
C ALA A 83 -8.41 -4.29 -7.09
N GLY A 84 -8.28 -4.58 -8.39
CA GLY A 84 -7.16 -5.32 -8.97
C GLY A 84 -5.86 -4.56 -8.87
N LEU A 85 -5.86 -3.28 -9.29
CA LEU A 85 -4.72 -2.39 -9.17
C LEU A 85 -4.38 -2.13 -7.68
N GLY A 86 -5.39 -2.01 -6.84
CA GLY A 86 -5.23 -1.88 -5.39
C GLY A 86 -4.50 -3.08 -4.78
N MET A 87 -4.85 -4.29 -5.18
CA MET A 87 -4.15 -5.51 -4.77
C MET A 87 -2.71 -5.55 -5.29
N ALA A 88 -2.44 -5.08 -6.49
CA ALA A 88 -1.08 -4.99 -7.02
C ALA A 88 -0.20 -4.03 -6.18
N ILE A 89 -0.77 -2.93 -5.69
CA ILE A 89 -0.07 -1.96 -4.85
C ILE A 89 0.10 -2.47 -3.41
N MET A 90 -0.94 -3.07 -2.83
CA MET A 90 -0.96 -3.43 -1.40
C MET A 90 -0.50 -4.86 -1.12
N GLY A 91 -0.47 -5.74 -2.12
CA GLY A 91 -0.23 -7.18 -1.96
C GLY A 91 1.10 -7.55 -1.30
N SER A 92 2.17 -6.81 -1.57
CA SER A 92 3.48 -7.01 -0.93
C SER A 92 3.43 -6.86 0.60
N GLY A 93 2.45 -6.11 1.13
CA GLY A 93 2.23 -5.97 2.56
C GLY A 93 1.92 -7.29 3.27
N LEU A 94 1.29 -8.24 2.58
CA LEU A 94 1.00 -9.57 3.15
C LEU A 94 2.28 -10.37 3.41
N ALA A 95 3.23 -10.35 2.47
CA ALA A 95 4.54 -10.99 2.66
C ALA A 95 5.32 -10.32 3.80
N ALA A 96 5.37 -8.98 3.79
CA ALA A 96 6.02 -8.21 4.84
C ALA A 96 5.42 -8.50 6.23
N ALA A 97 4.09 -8.58 6.34
CA ALA A 97 3.40 -8.91 7.59
C ALA A 97 3.74 -10.33 8.07
N GLY A 98 3.79 -11.31 7.16
CA GLY A 98 4.17 -12.68 7.48
C GLY A 98 5.60 -12.77 8.05
N ILE A 99 6.56 -12.07 7.42
CA ILE A 99 7.94 -12.01 7.89
C ILE A 99 8.04 -11.27 9.23
N THR A 100 7.38 -10.11 9.35
CA THR A 100 7.42 -9.29 10.57
C THR A 100 6.82 -10.01 11.77
N GLY A 101 5.76 -10.79 11.56
CA GLY A 101 5.07 -11.51 12.64
C GLY A 101 5.80 -12.75 13.14
N ASN A 102 6.70 -13.35 12.33
CA ASN A 102 7.28 -14.67 12.63
C ASN A 102 8.80 -14.73 12.44
N GLY A 103 9.42 -13.72 11.84
CA GLY A 103 10.86 -13.68 11.57
C GLY A 103 11.69 -13.22 12.78
N THR A 104 12.99 -13.57 12.76
CA THR A 104 13.94 -12.95 13.69
C THR A 104 14.20 -11.50 13.31
N PRO A 105 14.75 -10.65 14.22
CA PRO A 105 15.10 -9.27 13.87
C PRO A 105 16.00 -9.16 12.63
N GLU A 106 16.95 -10.08 12.47
CA GLU A 106 17.86 -10.12 11.32
C GLU A 106 17.09 -10.42 10.02
N GLN A 107 16.17 -11.39 10.06
CA GLN A 107 15.31 -11.74 8.91
C GLN A 107 14.39 -10.59 8.53
N ILE A 108 13.82 -9.90 9.52
CA ILE A 108 12.96 -8.74 9.28
C ILE A 108 13.75 -7.62 8.59
N MET A 109 14.94 -7.28 9.10
CA MET A 109 15.79 -6.24 8.52
C MET A 109 16.29 -6.59 7.11
N GLU A 110 16.53 -7.85 6.83
CA GLU A 110 16.98 -8.32 5.52
C GLU A 110 15.86 -8.39 4.50
N TRP A 111 14.73 -9.00 4.85
CA TRP A 111 13.71 -9.42 3.87
C TRP A 111 12.55 -8.47 3.72
N VAL A 112 12.14 -7.75 4.77
CA VAL A 112 10.98 -6.86 4.66
C VAL A 112 11.21 -5.72 3.66
N PRO A 113 12.38 -5.04 3.61
CA PRO A 113 12.65 -4.07 2.55
C PRO A 113 12.64 -4.68 1.14
N GLN A 114 13.01 -5.95 1.02
CA GLN A 114 13.02 -6.67 -0.26
C GLN A 114 11.61 -6.99 -0.79
N CYS A 115 10.58 -6.92 0.04
CA CYS A 115 9.19 -7.05 -0.40
C CYS A 115 8.70 -5.84 -1.22
N TYR A 116 9.42 -4.73 -1.18
CA TYR A 116 9.04 -3.48 -1.87
C TYR A 116 10.09 -3.00 -2.87
N GLY A 117 11.38 -3.14 -2.51
CA GLY A 117 12.47 -2.55 -3.27
C GLY A 117 12.52 -1.03 -3.12
N THR A 118 12.84 -0.35 -4.22
CA THR A 118 12.90 1.12 -4.31
C THR A 118 12.06 1.60 -5.49
N ALA A 119 11.85 2.92 -5.61
CA ALA A 119 11.15 3.50 -6.75
C ALA A 119 11.83 3.23 -8.10
N ASP A 120 13.15 3.03 -8.11
CA ASP A 120 13.93 2.72 -9.32
C ASP A 120 14.10 1.21 -9.56
N ASP A 121 13.92 0.38 -8.52
CA ASP A 121 14.03 -1.08 -8.57
C ASP A 121 12.91 -1.70 -7.72
N ILE A 122 11.70 -1.71 -8.27
CA ILE A 122 10.52 -2.25 -7.60
C ILE A 122 10.66 -3.76 -7.45
N LYS A 123 10.40 -4.24 -6.25
CA LYS A 123 10.29 -5.64 -5.92
C LYS A 123 8.90 -5.96 -5.40
N LEU A 124 8.52 -7.21 -5.49
CA LEU A 124 7.25 -7.72 -5.02
C LEU A 124 7.48 -8.79 -3.97
N GLY A 125 6.66 -8.77 -2.94
CA GLY A 125 6.54 -9.86 -1.98
C GLY A 125 5.26 -10.64 -2.23
N ALA A 126 5.31 -11.97 -2.10
CA ALA A 126 4.14 -12.83 -2.18
C ALA A 126 3.94 -13.60 -0.89
N PHE A 127 2.69 -13.73 -0.45
CA PHE A 127 2.30 -14.55 0.69
C PHE A 127 1.62 -15.82 0.18
N CYS A 128 2.32 -16.94 0.31
CA CYS A 128 1.85 -18.25 -0.15
C CYS A 128 1.48 -19.10 1.07
N VAL A 129 0.20 -19.41 1.19
CA VAL A 129 -0.35 -20.29 2.25
C VAL A 129 -0.97 -21.53 1.62
N SER A 130 -0.65 -22.66 2.21
CA SER A 130 -1.28 -23.94 1.83
C SER A 130 -2.18 -24.48 2.96
#